data_151d7b5c95c3b89d3da32a1498178d47
#
_entry.id   151d7b5c95c3b89d3da32a1498178d47
#
_cell.length_a   1.000
_cell.length_b   1.000
_cell.length_c   1.000
_cell.angle_alpha   90.00
_cell.angle_beta   90.00
_cell.angle_gamma   90.00
#
_symmetry.space_group_name_H-M   'P 1'
#
loop_
_entity.id
_entity.type
_entity.pdbx_description
1 polymer ?
#
loop_
_entity_poly.entity_id
_entity_poly.type
_entity_poly.pdbx_seq_one_letter_code
_entity_poly.pdbx_strand_id
1 'polypeptide(L)'
;MGARSESEPVKNVTTTERKSEREFVVTRTVNGPARIIFEAWTQPELLKRWWAPKSFGISFISCEADVRVGGTYRFVFGHPASEQPMAFFGRYIEVTPHSRLAWTNEESAEGAVTTVTFEEKDGKTRVVVHDLYPSKEALDGAIASGSTCGMVETFEQLDELLVALGV
;
A
#
# COMPACT_ATOMS: atom_id res chain seq x y z
N MET A 1 26.77 -2.54 28.36
CA MET A 1 26.51 -2.73 27.71
C MET A 1 25.88 -2.58 26.46
N GLY A 2 26.46 -2.40 25.45
CA GLY A 2 25.87 -2.25 24.13
C GLY A 2 24.96 -3.37 23.70
N ALA A 3 25.10 -4.49 24.34
CA ALA A 3 24.28 -5.63 23.99
C ALA A 3 22.79 -5.37 24.13
N ARG A 4 22.45 -4.43 24.98
CA ARG A 4 21.08 -4.14 25.20
C ARG A 4 20.37 -3.63 23.93
N SER A 5 21.05 -2.78 23.18
CA SER A 5 20.43 -2.28 21.96
C SER A 5 20.18 -3.38 20.95
N GLU A 6 20.98 -4.44 21.00
CA GLU A 6 20.81 -5.56 20.09
C GLU A 6 19.65 -6.46 20.45
N SER A 7 19.26 -6.47 21.71
CA SER A 7 18.17 -7.31 22.16
C SER A 7 16.81 -6.68 21.90
N GLU A 8 16.78 -5.40 21.59
CA GLU A 8 15.52 -4.71 21.30
C GLU A 8 15.19 -4.79 19.82
N PRO A 9 13.98 -5.17 19.48
CA PRO A 9 13.62 -5.21 18.06
C PRO A 9 13.64 -3.81 17.46
N VAL A 10 14.21 -3.71 16.27
CA VAL A 10 14.20 -2.45 15.54
C VAL A 10 12.80 -2.24 15.01
N LYS A 11 12.17 -1.15 15.43
CA LYS A 11 10.85 -0.82 14.96
C LYS A 11 10.95 -0.19 13.59
N ASN A 12 10.28 -0.79 12.62
CA ASN A 12 10.25 -0.23 11.26
C ASN A 12 9.44 1.05 11.26
N VAL A 13 9.93 2.04 10.54
CA VAL A 13 9.30 3.35 10.48
C VAL A 13 8.88 3.63 9.05
N THR A 14 7.65 4.11 8.90
CA THR A 14 7.15 4.56 7.61
C THR A 14 7.53 6.02 7.43
N THR A 15 8.18 6.34 6.31
CA THR A 15 8.49 7.72 5.96
C THR A 15 7.66 8.15 4.77
N THR A 16 7.24 9.41 4.79
CA THR A 16 6.45 9.99 3.71
C THR A 16 7.13 11.26 3.24
N GLU A 17 7.10 11.49 1.93
CA GLU A 17 7.77 12.65 1.35
C GLU A 17 7.02 13.13 0.12
N ARG A 18 6.77 14.44 0.05
CA ARG A 18 6.33 15.06 -1.19
C ARG A 18 7.59 15.37 -1.98
N LYS A 19 7.88 14.52 -2.97
CA LYS A 19 9.12 14.58 -3.71
C LYS A 19 9.13 15.69 -4.75
N SER A 20 7.96 16.04 -5.25
CA SER A 20 7.79 17.13 -6.21
C SER A 20 6.36 17.63 -6.13
N GLU A 21 6.00 18.56 -7.03
CA GLU A 21 4.62 19.08 -7.05
C GLU A 21 3.58 18.00 -7.33
N ARG A 22 3.98 16.94 -8.02
CA ARG A 22 3.07 15.88 -8.44
C ARG A 22 3.41 14.52 -7.85
N GLU A 23 4.49 14.39 -7.09
CA GLU A 23 4.97 13.09 -6.62
C GLU A 23 4.92 12.97 -5.12
N PHE A 24 4.35 11.87 -4.63
CA PHE A 24 4.34 11.55 -3.21
C PHE A 24 4.92 10.16 -3.02
N VAL A 25 5.83 10.00 -2.06
CA VAL A 25 6.55 8.73 -1.86
C VAL A 25 6.41 8.28 -0.42
N VAL A 26 6.03 7.02 -0.25
CA VAL A 26 5.96 6.37 1.05
C VAL A 26 6.96 5.22 1.04
N THR A 27 7.84 5.17 2.03
CA THR A 27 8.89 4.15 2.12
C THR A 27 8.82 3.46 3.47
N ARG A 28 8.95 2.13 3.44
CA ARG A 28 9.03 1.35 4.68
C ARG A 28 9.79 0.06 4.42
N THR A 29 10.63 -0.33 5.37
CA THR A 29 11.23 -1.66 5.39
C THR A 29 10.30 -2.59 6.14
N VAL A 30 9.98 -3.72 5.52
CA VAL A 30 9.03 -4.69 6.06
C VAL A 30 9.77 -5.99 6.33
N ASN A 31 9.47 -6.64 7.44
CA ASN A 31 10.14 -7.88 7.83
C ASN A 31 9.58 -9.04 7.03
N GLY A 32 10.38 -9.57 6.10
CA GLY A 32 9.98 -10.71 5.29
C GLY A 32 10.58 -10.65 3.90
N PRO A 33 10.58 -11.78 3.18
CA PRO A 33 11.13 -11.84 1.82
C PRO A 33 10.19 -11.16 0.84
N ALA A 34 10.78 -10.62 -0.24
CA ALA A 34 10.01 -9.90 -1.25
C ALA A 34 8.89 -10.74 -1.84
N ARG A 35 9.11 -12.05 -2.00
CA ARG A 35 8.10 -12.95 -2.53
C ARG A 35 6.81 -12.92 -1.71
N ILE A 36 6.94 -13.02 -0.39
CA ILE A 36 5.78 -13.04 0.51
C ILE A 36 5.09 -11.67 0.52
N ILE A 37 5.89 -10.60 0.54
CA ILE A 37 5.34 -9.26 0.57
C ILE A 37 4.64 -8.93 -0.74
N PHE A 38 5.21 -9.36 -1.87
CA PHE A 38 4.56 -9.19 -3.16
C PHE A 38 3.21 -9.93 -3.19
N GLU A 39 3.14 -11.13 -2.62
CA GLU A 39 1.88 -11.86 -2.52
C GLU A 39 0.85 -11.09 -1.69
N ALA A 40 1.29 -10.44 -0.61
CA ALA A 40 0.39 -9.64 0.22
C ALA A 40 -0.21 -8.46 -0.55
N TRP A 41 0.50 -7.96 -1.56
CA TRP A 41 0.03 -6.86 -2.40
C TRP A 41 -0.81 -7.31 -3.59
N THR A 42 -0.85 -8.61 -3.89
CA THR A 42 -1.46 -9.09 -5.13
C THR A 42 -2.57 -10.11 -4.93
N GLN A 43 -2.58 -10.82 -3.80
CA GLN A 43 -3.60 -11.83 -3.54
C GLN A 43 -4.76 -11.22 -2.77
N PRO A 44 -6.00 -11.27 -3.30
CA PRO A 44 -7.16 -10.67 -2.62
C PRO A 44 -7.35 -11.16 -1.19
N GLU A 45 -7.09 -12.44 -0.92
CA GLU A 45 -7.26 -12.98 0.42
C GLU A 45 -6.34 -12.32 1.43
N LEU A 46 -5.13 -11.93 1.00
CA LEU A 46 -4.19 -11.24 1.86
C LEU A 46 -4.48 -9.75 1.90
N LEU A 47 -4.80 -9.14 0.76
CA LEU A 47 -5.13 -7.71 0.69
C LEU A 47 -6.27 -7.35 1.64
N LYS A 48 -7.28 -8.19 1.75
CA LYS A 48 -8.41 -7.94 2.64
C LYS A 48 -8.01 -7.81 4.10
N ARG A 49 -6.85 -8.35 4.47
CA ARG A 49 -6.42 -8.41 5.86
C ARG A 49 -5.62 -7.18 6.31
N TRP A 50 -5.08 -6.38 5.37
CA TRP A 50 -4.22 -5.28 5.77
C TRP A 50 -4.44 -3.96 5.02
N TRP A 51 -5.11 -3.99 3.87
CA TRP A 51 -5.18 -2.81 2.99
C TRP A 51 -6.05 -1.67 3.54
N ALA A 52 -7.12 -1.97 4.25
CA ALA A 52 -8.04 -0.95 4.75
C ALA A 52 -7.63 -0.52 6.16
N PRO A 53 -7.30 0.79 6.38
CA PRO A 53 -6.94 1.25 7.71
C PRO A 53 -8.12 1.06 8.68
N LYS A 54 -7.87 0.38 9.78
CA LYS A 54 -8.91 0.08 10.77
C LYS A 54 -9.49 1.35 11.39
N SER A 55 -8.66 2.38 11.56
CA SER A 55 -9.10 3.62 12.17
C SER A 55 -10.10 4.38 11.29
N PHE A 56 -10.15 4.06 9.99
CA PHE A 56 -11.11 4.69 9.08
C PHE A 56 -12.50 4.07 9.21
N GLY A 57 -12.61 2.94 9.91
CA GLY A 57 -13.90 2.26 10.10
C GLY A 57 -14.44 1.59 8.85
N ILE A 58 -13.65 1.48 7.80
CA ILE A 58 -14.07 0.85 6.56
C ILE A 58 -13.71 -0.63 6.55
N SER A 59 -14.48 -1.41 5.80
CA SER A 59 -14.21 -2.84 5.63
C SER A 59 -14.48 -3.23 4.19
N PHE A 60 -13.78 -4.27 3.74
CA PHE A 60 -13.99 -4.77 2.38
C PHE A 60 -15.36 -5.41 2.22
N ILE A 61 -16.10 -4.97 1.21
CA ILE A 61 -17.30 -5.66 0.73
C ILE A 61 -16.85 -6.67 -0.32
N SER A 62 -15.94 -6.28 -1.21
CA SER A 62 -15.35 -7.18 -2.20
C SER A 62 -13.94 -6.74 -2.53
N CYS A 63 -13.13 -7.70 -2.96
CA CYS A 63 -11.75 -7.46 -3.34
C CYS A 63 -11.43 -8.37 -4.52
N GLU A 64 -11.23 -7.77 -5.69
CA GLU A 64 -10.92 -8.50 -6.91
C GLU A 64 -9.66 -7.93 -7.53
N ALA A 65 -8.76 -8.79 -7.97
CA ALA A 65 -7.52 -8.37 -8.60
C ALA A 65 -7.07 -9.42 -9.61
N ASP A 66 -6.92 -8.98 -10.87
CA ASP A 66 -6.36 -9.80 -11.94
C ASP A 66 -4.96 -9.26 -12.20
N VAL A 67 -3.98 -9.80 -11.48
CA VAL A 67 -2.64 -9.21 -11.41
C VAL A 67 -1.81 -9.64 -12.62
N ARG A 68 -1.97 -8.91 -13.70
CA ARG A 68 -1.18 -9.05 -14.92
C ARG A 68 -1.29 -7.73 -15.67
N VAL A 69 -0.34 -7.46 -16.55
CA VAL A 69 -0.40 -6.23 -17.36
C VAL A 69 -1.69 -6.22 -18.16
N GLY A 70 -2.45 -5.15 -18.02
CA GLY A 70 -3.77 -5.03 -18.65
C GLY A 70 -4.91 -5.62 -17.82
N GLY A 71 -4.62 -6.35 -16.74
CA GLY A 71 -5.64 -6.84 -15.83
C GLY A 71 -6.19 -5.71 -14.97
N THR A 72 -7.39 -5.93 -14.41
CA THR A 72 -8.05 -4.90 -13.61
C THR A 72 -8.16 -5.32 -12.16
N TYR A 73 -8.31 -4.33 -11.29
CA TYR A 73 -8.63 -4.58 -9.89
C TYR A 73 -9.85 -3.75 -9.50
N ARG A 74 -10.58 -4.23 -8.49
CA ARG A 74 -11.73 -3.50 -7.93
C ARG A 74 -11.83 -3.83 -6.45
N PHE A 75 -11.69 -2.81 -5.62
CA PHE A 75 -11.82 -2.93 -4.16
C PHE A 75 -13.04 -2.12 -3.75
N VAL A 76 -14.00 -2.77 -3.11
CA VAL A 76 -15.21 -2.10 -2.65
C VAL A 76 -15.25 -2.14 -1.14
N PHE A 77 -15.41 -0.97 -0.54
CA PHE A 77 -15.44 -0.80 0.91
C PHE A 77 -16.78 -0.29 1.38
N GLY A 78 -17.18 -0.69 2.58
CA GLY A 78 -18.34 -0.15 3.25
C GLY A 78 -17.96 0.53 4.55
N HIS A 79 -18.83 1.43 5.02
CA HIS A 79 -18.66 2.12 6.28
C HIS A 79 -20.02 2.16 6.98
N PRO A 80 -20.08 1.89 8.31
CA PRO A 80 -21.37 1.87 9.02
C PRO A 80 -22.14 3.18 8.95
N ALA A 81 -21.43 4.30 8.78
CA ALA A 81 -22.05 5.61 8.72
C ALA A 81 -22.48 6.02 7.31
N SER A 82 -22.25 5.17 6.30
CA SER A 82 -22.57 5.49 4.91
C SER A 82 -23.32 4.34 4.26
N GLU A 83 -24.40 4.67 3.55
CA GLU A 83 -25.15 3.66 2.80
C GLU A 83 -24.53 3.40 1.43
N GLN A 84 -23.63 4.30 0.98
CA GLN A 84 -23.00 4.19 -0.32
C GLN A 84 -21.66 3.50 -0.21
N PRO A 85 -21.46 2.37 -0.88
CA PRO A 85 -20.14 1.75 -0.89
C PRO A 85 -19.14 2.60 -1.68
N MET A 86 -17.88 2.50 -1.32
CA MET A 86 -16.80 3.18 -2.02
C MET A 86 -16.05 2.17 -2.87
N ALA A 87 -15.91 2.46 -4.15
CA ALA A 87 -15.20 1.57 -5.07
C ALA A 87 -13.90 2.23 -5.54
N PHE A 88 -12.82 1.47 -5.46
CA PHE A 88 -11.52 1.87 -5.99
C PHE A 88 -11.16 0.85 -7.06
N PHE A 89 -10.81 1.33 -8.25
CA PHE A 89 -10.54 0.43 -9.36
C PHE A 89 -9.55 1.05 -10.33
N GLY A 90 -8.98 0.19 -11.15
CA GLY A 90 -8.01 0.60 -12.15
C GLY A 90 -7.43 -0.59 -12.85
N ARG A 91 -6.28 -0.40 -13.48
CA ARG A 91 -5.59 -1.43 -14.25
C ARG A 91 -4.14 -1.53 -13.83
N TYR A 92 -3.62 -2.75 -13.90
CA TYR A 92 -2.19 -2.97 -13.72
C TYR A 92 -1.46 -2.64 -15.01
N ILE A 93 -0.46 -1.79 -14.92
CA ILE A 93 0.33 -1.37 -16.09
C ILE A 93 1.74 -1.95 -16.07
N GLU A 94 2.18 -2.46 -14.92
CA GLU A 94 3.45 -3.15 -14.81
C GLU A 94 3.34 -4.22 -13.72
N VAL A 95 3.78 -5.44 -14.03
CA VAL A 95 3.83 -6.52 -13.04
C VAL A 95 5.13 -7.28 -13.28
N THR A 96 6.10 -7.07 -12.40
CA THR A 96 7.36 -7.82 -12.39
C THR A 96 7.41 -8.55 -11.07
N PRO A 97 7.15 -9.86 -11.06
CA PRO A 97 7.01 -10.61 -9.81
C PRO A 97 8.17 -10.37 -8.86
N HIS A 98 7.79 -10.09 -7.62
CA HIS A 98 8.66 -9.92 -6.47
C HIS A 98 9.51 -8.64 -6.48
N SER A 99 9.41 -7.81 -7.52
CA SER A 99 10.23 -6.59 -7.57
C SER A 99 9.46 -5.31 -7.88
N ARG A 100 8.40 -5.37 -8.71
CA ARG A 100 7.75 -4.13 -9.13
C ARG A 100 6.29 -4.36 -9.51
N LEU A 101 5.44 -3.41 -9.13
CA LEU A 101 4.01 -3.46 -9.41
C LEU A 101 3.55 -2.03 -9.65
N ALA A 102 2.79 -1.79 -10.72
CA ALA A 102 2.27 -0.45 -10.98
C ALA A 102 0.83 -0.55 -11.48
N TRP A 103 0.02 0.41 -11.05
CA TRP A 103 -1.39 0.43 -11.43
C TRP A 103 -1.90 1.86 -11.53
N THR A 104 -3.04 2.00 -12.20
CA THR A 104 -3.76 3.27 -12.27
C THR A 104 -4.85 3.29 -11.21
N ASN A 105 -5.25 4.49 -10.81
CA ASN A 105 -6.39 4.71 -9.92
C ASN A 105 -7.42 5.45 -10.75
N GLU A 106 -8.46 4.75 -11.21
CA GLU A 106 -9.37 5.26 -12.22
C GLU A 106 -10.73 5.69 -11.68
N GLU A 107 -10.93 5.59 -10.37
CA GLU A 107 -12.16 6.05 -9.73
C GLU A 107 -12.31 7.56 -9.73
N SER A 108 -11.26 8.28 -10.07
CA SER A 108 -11.25 9.73 -10.14
C SER A 108 -10.34 10.18 -11.28
N ALA A 109 -10.69 11.26 -11.97
CA ALA A 109 -9.84 11.85 -12.99
C ALA A 109 -8.55 12.40 -12.37
N GLU A 110 -8.52 12.62 -11.06
CA GLU A 110 -7.35 13.11 -10.35
C GLU A 110 -6.55 11.99 -9.71
N GLY A 111 -6.84 10.75 -10.05
CA GLY A 111 -6.15 9.59 -9.48
C GLY A 111 -4.71 9.49 -9.91
N ALA A 112 -3.86 9.07 -8.99
CA ALA A 112 -2.43 8.90 -9.25
C ALA A 112 -2.14 7.61 -10.00
N VAL A 113 -0.98 7.56 -10.65
CA VAL A 113 -0.38 6.30 -11.07
C VAL A 113 0.52 5.85 -9.93
N THR A 114 0.25 4.67 -9.39
CA THR A 114 0.97 4.14 -8.24
C THR A 114 1.96 3.08 -8.69
N THR A 115 3.22 3.23 -8.28
CA THR A 115 4.26 2.25 -8.54
C THR A 115 4.85 1.80 -7.21
N VAL A 116 4.90 0.48 -7.00
CA VAL A 116 5.47 -0.10 -5.80
C VAL A 116 6.69 -0.92 -6.19
N THR A 117 7.82 -0.65 -5.53
CA THR A 117 9.03 -1.44 -5.71
C THR A 117 9.34 -2.20 -4.43
N PHE A 118 9.89 -3.41 -4.62
CA PHE A 118 10.21 -4.32 -3.53
C PHE A 118 11.69 -4.69 -3.66
N GLU A 119 12.51 -4.27 -2.71
CA GLU A 119 13.94 -4.58 -2.71
C GLU A 119 14.26 -5.40 -1.46
N GLU A 120 14.57 -6.67 -1.66
CA GLU A 120 14.90 -7.55 -0.56
C GLU A 120 16.38 -7.46 -0.21
N LYS A 121 16.65 -7.40 1.11
CA LYS A 121 18.01 -7.45 1.62
C LYS A 121 17.98 -8.03 3.03
N ASP A 122 18.77 -9.09 3.24
CA ASP A 122 18.92 -9.71 4.56
C ASP A 122 17.59 -10.16 5.17
N GLY A 123 16.71 -10.72 4.34
CA GLY A 123 15.42 -11.23 4.79
C GLY A 123 14.36 -10.18 5.04
N LYS A 124 14.65 -8.93 4.75
CA LYS A 124 13.71 -7.83 4.85
C LYS A 124 13.52 -7.23 3.47
N THR A 125 12.42 -6.54 3.28
CA THR A 125 12.10 -5.90 2.00
C THR A 125 11.84 -4.42 2.19
N ARG A 126 12.56 -3.60 1.45
CA ARG A 126 12.28 -2.17 1.39
C ARG A 126 11.19 -1.97 0.35
N VAL A 127 10.06 -1.44 0.81
CA VAL A 127 8.90 -1.19 -0.05
C VAL A 127 8.81 0.31 -0.28
N VAL A 128 8.79 0.73 -1.54
CA VAL A 128 8.65 2.13 -1.92
C VAL A 128 7.37 2.26 -2.73
N VAL A 129 6.44 3.08 -2.23
CA VAL A 129 5.18 3.37 -2.91
C VAL A 129 5.28 4.78 -3.48
N HIS A 130 5.29 4.88 -4.79
CA HIS A 130 5.43 6.14 -5.51
C HIS A 130 4.12 6.46 -6.20
N ASP A 131 3.53 7.60 -5.87
CA ASP A 131 2.31 8.10 -6.51
C ASP A 131 2.64 9.31 -7.35
N LEU A 132 2.31 9.24 -8.64
CA LEU A 132 2.44 10.35 -9.56
C LEU A 132 1.05 10.87 -9.91
N TYR A 133 0.75 12.08 -9.47
CA TYR A 133 -0.56 12.71 -9.68
C TYR A 133 -0.60 13.46 -11.00
N PRO A 134 -1.78 13.64 -11.58
CA PRO A 134 -1.88 14.33 -12.87
C PRO A 134 -1.60 15.83 -12.78
N SER A 135 -1.68 16.41 -11.56
CA SER A 135 -1.44 17.85 -11.38
C SER A 135 -1.01 18.12 -9.95
N LYS A 136 -0.45 19.31 -9.74
CA LYS A 136 -0.12 19.78 -8.40
C LYS A 136 -1.37 19.84 -7.53
N GLU A 137 -2.46 20.36 -8.10
CA GLU A 137 -3.74 20.52 -7.39
C GLU A 137 -4.30 19.18 -6.94
N ALA A 138 -4.15 18.14 -7.76
CA ALA A 138 -4.60 16.80 -7.39
C ALA A 138 -3.85 16.28 -6.15
N LEU A 139 -2.54 16.47 -6.10
CA LEU A 139 -1.75 16.07 -4.94
C LEU A 139 -2.08 16.95 -3.73
N ASP A 140 -2.21 18.27 -3.94
CA ASP A 140 -2.60 19.16 -2.85
C ASP A 140 -3.92 18.69 -2.22
N GLY A 141 -4.89 18.34 -3.04
CA GLY A 141 -6.18 17.86 -2.56
C GLY A 141 -6.08 16.52 -1.81
N ALA A 142 -5.24 15.61 -2.31
CA ALA A 142 -5.03 14.33 -1.65
C ALA A 142 -4.42 14.51 -0.27
N ILE A 143 -3.45 15.40 -0.14
CA ILE A 143 -2.83 15.68 1.16
C ILE A 143 -3.86 16.33 2.10
N ALA A 144 -4.60 17.31 1.60
CA ALA A 144 -5.58 18.04 2.42
C ALA A 144 -6.70 17.13 2.92
N SER A 145 -7.10 16.13 2.12
CA SER A 145 -8.17 15.20 2.50
C SER A 145 -7.69 14.11 3.45
N GLY A 146 -6.38 13.99 3.67
CA GLY A 146 -5.82 12.95 4.51
C GLY A 146 -5.65 11.61 3.81
N SER A 147 -5.92 11.53 2.50
CA SER A 147 -5.84 10.26 1.80
C SER A 147 -4.41 9.73 1.71
N THR A 148 -3.40 10.60 1.85
CA THR A 148 -2.00 10.17 1.86
C THR A 148 -1.53 9.63 3.20
N CYS A 149 -2.33 9.76 4.25
CA CYS A 149 -1.94 9.36 5.60
C CYS A 149 -2.21 7.89 5.91
N GLY A 150 -3.05 7.23 5.13
CA GLY A 150 -3.50 5.87 5.44
C GLY A 150 -2.39 4.83 5.38
N MET A 151 -1.36 5.05 4.57
CA MET A 151 -0.31 4.05 4.38
C MET A 151 0.50 3.77 5.64
N VAL A 152 0.61 4.74 6.55
CA VAL A 152 1.34 4.50 7.80
C VAL A 152 0.65 3.37 8.58
N GLU A 153 -0.66 3.47 8.72
CA GLU A 153 -1.44 2.47 9.44
C GLU A 153 -1.50 1.15 8.69
N THR A 154 -1.69 1.19 7.37
CA THR A 154 -1.78 -0.06 6.59
C THR A 154 -0.47 -0.82 6.62
N PHE A 155 0.68 -0.15 6.62
CA PHE A 155 1.95 -0.83 6.76
C PHE A 155 2.09 -1.50 8.13
N GLU A 156 1.56 -0.89 9.18
CA GLU A 156 1.56 -1.53 10.50
C GLU A 156 0.67 -2.77 10.48
N GLN A 157 -0.46 -2.70 9.78
CA GLN A 157 -1.34 -3.85 9.61
C GLN A 157 -0.68 -4.94 8.77
N LEU A 158 0.13 -4.56 7.79
CA LEU A 158 0.91 -5.53 7.01
C LEU A 158 1.92 -6.25 7.92
N ASP A 159 2.59 -5.52 8.80
CA ASP A 159 3.51 -6.14 9.76
C ASP A 159 2.77 -7.20 10.61
N GLU A 160 1.57 -6.86 11.08
CA GLU A 160 0.77 -7.80 11.87
C GLU A 160 0.40 -9.04 11.06
N LEU A 161 0.05 -8.85 9.80
CA LEU A 161 -0.26 -9.97 8.92
C LEU A 161 0.94 -10.89 8.76
N LEU A 162 2.13 -10.31 8.54
CA LEU A 162 3.34 -11.12 8.35
C LEU A 162 3.66 -11.94 9.59
N VAL A 163 3.48 -11.37 10.78
CA VAL A 163 3.65 -12.13 12.03
C VAL A 163 2.65 -13.29 12.06
N ALA A 164 1.39 -13.04 11.70
CA ALA A 164 0.37 -14.07 11.69
C ALA A 164 0.66 -15.17 10.67
N LEU A 165 1.37 -14.85 9.59
CA LEU A 165 1.77 -15.84 8.59
C LEU A 165 3.05 -16.59 8.97
N GLY A 166 3.68 -16.24 10.09
CA GLY A 166 4.90 -16.91 10.53
C GLY A 166 6.15 -16.45 9.80
N VAL A 167 6.14 -15.26 9.26
CA VAL A 167 7.27 -14.72 8.50
C VAL A 167 8.25 -14.03 9.41
#